data_4d8be49d67fdafc04616e5b92f395dbf
#
_entry.id   4d8be49d67fdafc04616e5b92f395dbf
#
_cell.length_a   1.000
_cell.length_b   1.000
_cell.length_c   1.000
_cell.angle_alpha   90.00
_cell.angle_beta   90.00
_cell.angle_gamma   90.00
#
_symmetry.space_group_name_H-M   'P 1'
#
loop_
_entity.id
_entity.type
_entity.pdbx_description
1 polymer ?
#
loop_
_entity_poly.entity_id
_entity_poly.type
_entity_poly.pdbx_seq_one_letter_code
_entity_poly.pdbx_strand_id
1 'polypeptide(L)'
;ALLYADMLFKDALDSEGKAHEVTAANYILLQTSQDRVLRKNAFDSFYESFAHNNNTLTAVYAGNVKTCTTEARLRHYDSSRQMRMASDNIPETVYDNLIETVHARMDLMYRYVRLRKRLLKLDEVHYYDLYAPLTSGITDTYSYEEAQRMVLDAVAPLGKEYVERVQEAFDQKWIDVYPNKGKETGAFSAGTYDSNPVIKMNYTGTLDSVSTLAHEMGHSQHTWLTNHTQPFQYSEYTMFVAEVASTVNENLLIDQLLEKETDPRRRLALLNQYLEGFKGTVYRQTM
;
A
#
# COMPACT_ATOMS: atom_id res chain seq x y z
N ALA A 1 -12.09 0.38 -14.48
CA ALA A 1 -10.82 1.03 -14.89
C ALA A 1 -11.08 2.21 -15.84
N LEU A 2 -11.73 2.01 -17.00
CA LEU A 2 -11.93 3.08 -18.01
C LEU A 2 -12.67 4.30 -17.46
N LEU A 3 -13.79 4.10 -16.72
CA LEU A 3 -14.53 5.22 -16.12
C LEU A 3 -13.62 6.09 -15.20
N TYR A 4 -12.74 5.46 -14.44
CA TYR A 4 -11.85 6.19 -13.54
C TYR A 4 -10.79 7.00 -14.31
N ALA A 5 -10.30 6.48 -15.43
CA ALA A 5 -9.38 7.19 -16.30
C ALA A 5 -10.00 8.42 -17.00
N ASP A 6 -11.32 8.36 -17.22
CA ASP A 6 -12.07 9.44 -17.89
C ASP A 6 -12.62 10.49 -16.90
N MET A 7 -12.44 10.28 -15.58
CA MET A 7 -12.91 11.25 -14.59
C MET A 7 -12.13 12.57 -14.68
N LEU A 8 -12.86 13.67 -14.70
CA LEU A 8 -12.32 15.02 -14.67
C LEU A 8 -12.49 15.60 -13.26
N PHE A 9 -11.46 16.25 -12.76
CA PHE A 9 -11.44 16.89 -11.46
C PHE A 9 -11.23 18.39 -11.65
N LYS A 10 -11.86 19.21 -10.81
CA LYS A 10 -11.63 20.65 -10.76
C LYS A 10 -10.28 20.92 -10.09
N ASP A 11 -9.61 21.99 -10.49
CA ASP A 11 -8.43 22.47 -9.78
C ASP A 11 -8.76 22.79 -8.32
N ALA A 12 -7.82 22.52 -7.42
CA ALA A 12 -7.91 22.86 -6.02
C ALA A 12 -7.12 24.14 -5.73
N LEU A 13 -7.76 25.10 -5.08
CA LEU A 13 -7.07 26.32 -4.63
C LEU A 13 -6.39 26.09 -3.28
N ASP A 14 -5.17 26.59 -3.12
CA ASP A 14 -4.49 26.68 -1.83
C ASP A 14 -4.91 27.91 -1.01
N SER A 15 -4.32 28.09 0.17
CA SER A 15 -4.61 29.24 1.05
C SER A 15 -4.22 30.60 0.49
N GLU A 16 -3.36 30.62 -0.54
CA GLU A 16 -2.93 31.84 -1.24
C GLU A 16 -3.77 32.10 -2.51
N GLY A 17 -4.72 31.22 -2.84
CA GLY A 17 -5.56 31.28 -4.01
C GLY A 17 -4.92 30.77 -5.30
N LYS A 18 -3.77 30.09 -5.22
CA LYS A 18 -3.13 29.43 -6.35
C LYS A 18 -3.85 28.14 -6.69
N ALA A 19 -4.09 27.93 -7.98
CA ALA A 19 -4.69 26.70 -8.48
C ALA A 19 -3.66 25.57 -8.61
N HIS A 20 -4.08 24.38 -8.18
CA HIS A 20 -3.35 23.12 -8.32
C HIS A 20 -4.22 22.12 -9.07
N GLU A 21 -3.71 21.57 -10.15
CA GLU A 21 -4.39 20.52 -10.88
C GLU A 21 -4.63 19.30 -9.96
N VAL A 22 -5.84 18.76 -10.00
CA VAL A 22 -6.21 17.52 -9.29
C VAL A 22 -6.35 16.40 -10.29
N THR A 23 -5.64 15.31 -10.05
CA THR A 23 -5.73 14.09 -10.85
C THR A 23 -5.81 12.87 -9.92
N ALA A 24 -6.25 11.75 -10.46
CA ALA A 24 -6.20 10.48 -9.72
C ALA A 24 -4.78 10.13 -9.24
N ALA A 25 -3.76 10.48 -10.01
CA ALA A 25 -2.36 10.18 -9.71
C ALA A 25 -1.75 11.06 -8.62
N ASN A 26 -2.15 12.35 -8.55
CA ASN A 26 -1.56 13.29 -7.60
C ASN A 26 -2.42 13.58 -6.36
N TYR A 27 -3.63 13.03 -6.28
CA TYR A 27 -4.56 13.28 -5.17
C TYR A 27 -3.91 13.04 -3.80
N ILE A 28 -3.26 11.90 -3.62
CA ILE A 28 -2.60 11.59 -2.34
C ILE A 28 -1.47 12.57 -2.04
N LEU A 29 -0.70 12.99 -3.06
CA LEU A 29 0.34 14.01 -2.89
C LEU A 29 -0.26 15.34 -2.40
N LEU A 30 -1.40 15.76 -2.96
CA LEU A 30 -2.11 16.96 -2.48
C LEU A 30 -2.60 16.80 -1.04
N GLN A 31 -3.02 15.60 -0.63
CA GLN A 31 -3.44 15.30 0.74
C GLN A 31 -2.27 15.29 1.75
N THR A 32 -1.02 15.18 1.31
CA THR A 32 0.17 15.32 2.17
C THR A 32 0.66 16.76 2.31
N SER A 33 -0.01 17.74 1.71
CA SER A 33 0.32 19.17 1.85
C SER A 33 0.19 19.63 3.31
N GLN A 34 1.05 20.55 3.73
CA GLN A 34 0.89 21.27 5.01
C GLN A 34 -0.31 22.24 4.98
N ASP A 35 -0.69 22.73 3.80
CA ASP A 35 -1.82 23.62 3.63
C ASP A 35 -3.15 22.86 3.74
N ARG A 36 -3.86 23.11 4.83
CA ARG A 36 -5.16 22.47 5.09
C ARG A 36 -6.24 22.89 4.10
N VAL A 37 -6.17 24.12 3.57
CA VAL A 37 -7.12 24.63 2.57
C VAL A 37 -6.96 23.84 1.29
N LEU A 38 -5.71 23.64 0.83
CA LEU A 38 -5.42 22.83 -0.35
C LEU A 38 -5.90 21.37 -0.16
N ARG A 39 -5.61 20.76 1.01
CA ARG A 39 -6.07 19.39 1.28
C ARG A 39 -7.58 19.25 1.19
N LYS A 40 -8.30 20.21 1.83
CA LYS A 40 -9.77 20.23 1.78
C LYS A 40 -10.30 20.40 0.36
N ASN A 41 -9.80 21.38 -0.37
CA ASN A 41 -10.27 21.68 -1.71
C ASN A 41 -9.97 20.55 -2.70
N ALA A 42 -8.81 19.89 -2.58
CA ALA A 42 -8.47 18.72 -3.37
C ALA A 42 -9.38 17.52 -3.02
N PHE A 43 -9.70 17.33 -1.73
CA PHE A 43 -10.66 16.31 -1.28
C PHE A 43 -12.05 16.56 -1.86
N ASP A 44 -12.57 17.78 -1.74
CA ASP A 44 -13.88 18.15 -2.24
C ASP A 44 -13.97 17.94 -3.76
N SER A 45 -12.97 18.42 -4.52
CA SER A 45 -12.88 18.23 -5.97
C SER A 45 -12.87 16.74 -6.37
N PHE A 46 -12.07 15.96 -5.68
CA PHE A 46 -11.93 14.53 -5.96
C PHE A 46 -13.26 13.78 -5.74
N TYR A 47 -13.88 13.95 -4.59
CA TYR A 47 -15.13 13.25 -4.26
C TYR A 47 -16.36 13.84 -4.96
N GLU A 48 -16.36 15.13 -5.36
CA GLU A 48 -17.41 15.71 -6.22
C GLU A 48 -17.49 14.95 -7.56
N SER A 49 -16.34 14.59 -8.15
CA SER A 49 -16.30 13.83 -9.40
C SER A 49 -16.88 12.42 -9.23
N PHE A 50 -16.59 11.74 -8.12
CA PHE A 50 -17.22 10.45 -7.81
C PHE A 50 -18.72 10.58 -7.58
N ALA A 51 -19.18 11.61 -6.85
CA ALA A 51 -20.60 11.87 -6.62
C ALA A 51 -21.35 12.12 -7.93
N HIS A 52 -20.73 12.82 -8.87
CA HIS A 52 -21.30 13.06 -10.21
C HIS A 52 -21.52 11.75 -11.00
N ASN A 53 -20.64 10.80 -10.83
CA ASN A 53 -20.68 9.49 -11.50
C ASN A 53 -21.39 8.39 -10.68
N ASN A 54 -22.04 8.75 -9.57
CA ASN A 54 -22.58 7.78 -8.61
C ASN A 54 -23.52 6.74 -9.23
N ASN A 55 -24.40 7.14 -10.16
CA ASN A 55 -25.34 6.20 -10.80
C ASN A 55 -24.59 5.16 -11.64
N THR A 56 -23.58 5.57 -12.39
CA THR A 56 -22.74 4.66 -13.19
C THR A 56 -21.96 3.71 -12.30
N LEU A 57 -21.32 4.24 -11.25
CA LEU A 57 -20.56 3.45 -10.27
C LEU A 57 -21.48 2.42 -9.57
N THR A 58 -22.68 2.85 -9.18
CA THR A 58 -23.68 1.97 -8.56
C THR A 58 -24.10 0.85 -9.51
N ALA A 59 -24.37 1.16 -10.79
CA ALA A 59 -24.73 0.17 -11.78
C ALA A 59 -23.63 -0.86 -12.04
N VAL A 60 -22.36 -0.41 -12.14
CA VAL A 60 -21.21 -1.29 -12.30
C VAL A 60 -21.02 -2.18 -11.08
N TYR A 61 -21.11 -1.61 -9.87
CA TYR A 61 -21.01 -2.37 -8.63
C TYR A 61 -22.13 -3.41 -8.50
N ALA A 62 -23.38 -3.02 -8.74
CA ALA A 62 -24.52 -3.94 -8.72
C ALA A 62 -24.38 -5.07 -9.76
N GLY A 63 -23.84 -4.76 -10.94
CA GLY A 63 -23.52 -5.76 -11.97
C GLY A 63 -22.49 -6.77 -11.47
N ASN A 64 -21.41 -6.29 -10.83
CA ASN A 64 -20.38 -7.16 -10.26
C ASN A 64 -20.94 -8.07 -9.14
N VAL A 65 -21.71 -7.51 -8.21
CA VAL A 65 -22.37 -8.28 -7.14
C VAL A 65 -23.26 -9.37 -7.73
N LYS A 66 -24.07 -9.03 -8.75
CA LYS A 66 -24.95 -10.00 -9.44
C LYS A 66 -24.14 -11.11 -10.10
N THR A 67 -23.03 -10.77 -10.76
CA THR A 67 -22.14 -11.76 -11.39
C THR A 67 -21.58 -12.73 -10.36
N CYS A 68 -20.96 -12.21 -9.28
CA CYS A 68 -20.37 -13.02 -8.22
C CYS A 68 -21.41 -13.93 -7.54
N THR A 69 -22.61 -13.39 -7.26
CA THR A 69 -23.70 -14.16 -6.64
C THR A 69 -24.23 -15.25 -7.58
N THR A 70 -24.34 -14.95 -8.87
CA THR A 70 -24.77 -15.93 -9.87
C THR A 70 -23.74 -17.05 -10.03
N GLU A 71 -22.45 -16.70 -10.08
CA GLU A 71 -21.36 -17.68 -10.17
C GLU A 71 -21.35 -18.61 -8.95
N ALA A 72 -21.45 -18.06 -7.74
CA ALA A 72 -21.53 -18.85 -6.51
C ALA A 72 -22.68 -19.86 -6.56
N ARG A 73 -23.88 -19.40 -6.94
CA ARG A 73 -25.05 -20.26 -7.06
C ARG A 73 -24.88 -21.36 -8.12
N LEU A 74 -24.31 -21.04 -9.29
CA LEU A 74 -24.07 -22.01 -10.35
C LEU A 74 -23.01 -23.06 -9.95
N ARG A 75 -22.10 -22.71 -9.08
CA ARG A 75 -21.07 -23.60 -8.52
C ARG A 75 -21.51 -24.29 -7.21
N HIS A 76 -22.78 -24.13 -6.82
CA HIS A 76 -23.37 -24.73 -5.61
C HIS A 76 -22.76 -24.27 -4.29
N TYR A 77 -22.29 -23.03 -4.20
CA TYR A 77 -21.90 -22.38 -2.95
C TYR A 77 -23.08 -21.58 -2.37
N ASP A 78 -23.16 -21.53 -1.03
CA ASP A 78 -24.20 -20.78 -0.32
C ASP A 78 -24.03 -19.25 -0.47
N SER A 79 -22.78 -18.79 -0.68
CA SER A 79 -22.47 -17.37 -0.84
C SER A 79 -21.25 -17.14 -1.74
N SER A 80 -21.14 -15.93 -2.27
CA SER A 80 -19.95 -15.47 -2.99
C SER A 80 -18.71 -15.48 -2.07
N ARG A 81 -18.89 -15.19 -0.78
CA ARG A 81 -17.82 -15.25 0.23
C ARG A 81 -17.29 -16.67 0.36
N GLN A 82 -18.19 -17.64 0.60
CA GLN A 82 -17.82 -19.05 0.70
C GLN A 82 -17.05 -19.51 -0.56
N MET A 83 -17.55 -19.17 -1.75
CA MET A 83 -16.90 -19.53 -3.01
C MET A 83 -15.47 -18.96 -3.09
N ARG A 84 -15.29 -17.70 -2.74
CA ARG A 84 -13.97 -17.04 -2.81
C ARG A 84 -12.98 -17.62 -1.80
N MET A 85 -13.43 -17.92 -0.59
CA MET A 85 -12.59 -18.49 0.45
C MET A 85 -12.27 -19.97 0.20
N ALA A 86 -13.19 -20.70 -0.41
CA ALA A 86 -13.00 -22.11 -0.75
C ALA A 86 -11.86 -22.32 -1.78
N SER A 87 -11.59 -21.34 -2.67
CA SER A 87 -10.48 -21.43 -3.63
C SER A 87 -9.11 -21.60 -2.94
N ASP A 88 -8.94 -20.98 -1.78
CA ASP A 88 -7.71 -21.02 -0.99
C ASP A 88 -7.84 -21.97 0.23
N ASN A 89 -8.95 -22.72 0.29
CA ASN A 89 -9.28 -23.62 1.41
C ASN A 89 -9.30 -22.90 2.78
N ILE A 90 -9.84 -21.69 2.82
CA ILE A 90 -9.93 -20.85 4.04
C ILE A 90 -11.34 -20.96 4.61
N PRO A 91 -11.52 -21.37 5.89
CA PRO A 91 -12.82 -21.33 6.54
C PRO A 91 -13.39 -19.91 6.66
N GLU A 92 -14.71 -19.77 6.46
CA GLU A 92 -15.38 -18.44 6.61
C GLU A 92 -15.22 -17.85 8.02
N THR A 93 -15.02 -18.67 9.03
CA THR A 93 -14.73 -18.25 10.40
C THR A 93 -13.47 -17.39 10.52
N VAL A 94 -12.48 -17.56 9.63
CA VAL A 94 -11.28 -16.69 9.59
C VAL A 94 -11.67 -15.27 9.22
N TYR A 95 -12.55 -15.12 8.24
CA TYR A 95 -13.08 -13.82 7.82
C TYR A 95 -13.88 -13.13 8.93
N ASP A 96 -14.81 -13.86 9.55
CA ASP A 96 -15.64 -13.34 10.64
C ASP A 96 -14.76 -12.93 11.85
N ASN A 97 -13.81 -13.77 12.23
CA ASN A 97 -12.87 -13.49 13.33
C ASN A 97 -11.96 -12.28 13.05
N LEU A 98 -11.57 -12.04 11.80
CA LEU A 98 -10.83 -10.84 11.41
C LEU A 98 -11.66 -9.58 11.70
N ILE A 99 -12.93 -9.56 11.27
CA ILE A 99 -13.83 -8.41 11.49
C ILE A 99 -14.04 -8.19 13.00
N GLU A 100 -14.34 -9.24 13.75
CA GLU A 100 -14.55 -9.18 15.20
C GLU A 100 -13.30 -8.66 15.93
N THR A 101 -12.12 -9.17 15.56
CA THR A 101 -10.85 -8.77 16.16
C THR A 101 -10.54 -7.30 15.89
N VAL A 102 -10.73 -6.83 14.66
CA VAL A 102 -10.51 -5.42 14.30
C VAL A 102 -11.51 -4.52 15.02
N HIS A 103 -12.80 -4.89 15.08
CA HIS A 103 -13.79 -4.14 15.85
C HIS A 103 -13.45 -4.07 17.34
N ALA A 104 -13.01 -5.16 17.94
CA ALA A 104 -12.60 -5.20 19.35
C ALA A 104 -11.38 -4.32 19.66
N ARG A 105 -10.62 -3.90 18.62
CA ARG A 105 -9.43 -3.05 18.74
C ARG A 105 -9.54 -1.68 18.10
N MET A 106 -10.74 -1.23 17.77
CA MET A 106 -11.00 0.11 17.24
C MET A 106 -10.56 1.25 18.18
N ASP A 107 -10.50 0.99 19.47
CA ASP A 107 -9.98 1.93 20.47
C ASP A 107 -8.56 2.40 20.17
N LEU A 108 -7.70 1.52 19.66
CA LEU A 108 -6.32 1.84 19.23
C LEU A 108 -6.33 2.81 18.04
N MET A 109 -7.20 2.57 17.05
CA MET A 109 -7.37 3.47 15.91
C MET A 109 -7.87 4.84 16.36
N TYR A 110 -8.88 4.89 17.25
CA TYR A 110 -9.36 6.15 17.81
C TYR A 110 -8.29 6.87 18.63
N ARG A 111 -7.44 6.12 19.36
CA ARG A 111 -6.29 6.69 20.06
C ARG A 111 -5.29 7.32 19.09
N TYR A 112 -5.00 6.67 17.98
CA TYR A 112 -4.11 7.20 16.95
C TYR A 112 -4.70 8.47 16.31
N VAL A 113 -5.98 8.49 15.94
CA VAL A 113 -6.64 9.68 15.38
C VAL A 113 -6.63 10.84 16.38
N ARG A 114 -6.88 10.57 17.68
CA ARG A 114 -6.76 11.60 18.73
C ARG A 114 -5.33 12.13 18.88
N LEU A 115 -4.32 11.28 18.71
CA LEU A 115 -2.92 11.71 18.70
C LEU A 115 -2.65 12.64 17.51
N ARG A 116 -3.09 12.29 16.29
CA ARG A 116 -3.00 13.14 15.11
C ARG A 116 -3.67 14.49 15.33
N LYS A 117 -4.91 14.50 15.84
CA LYS A 117 -5.64 15.73 16.19
C LYS A 117 -4.77 16.68 17.03
N ARG A 118 -4.16 16.14 18.09
CA ARG A 118 -3.32 16.90 19.02
C ARG A 118 -2.03 17.42 18.37
N LEU A 119 -1.33 16.58 17.61
CA LEU A 119 -0.07 16.94 16.95
C LEU A 119 -0.28 17.96 15.85
N LEU A 120 -1.36 17.85 15.09
CA LEU A 120 -1.74 18.77 14.02
C LEU A 120 -2.43 20.04 14.56
N LYS A 121 -2.72 20.11 15.90
CA LYS A 121 -3.40 21.23 16.57
C LYS A 121 -4.75 21.57 15.92
N LEU A 122 -5.54 20.56 15.61
CA LEU A 122 -6.84 20.71 14.97
C LEU A 122 -7.96 20.67 16.01
N ASP A 123 -9.03 21.44 15.79
CA ASP A 123 -10.26 21.34 16.59
C ASP A 123 -11.05 20.08 16.23
N GLU A 124 -11.06 19.70 14.94
CA GLU A 124 -11.65 18.47 14.42
C GLU A 124 -10.76 17.86 13.35
N VAL A 125 -10.73 16.53 13.28
CA VAL A 125 -10.05 15.76 12.24
C VAL A 125 -11.06 15.34 11.18
N HIS A 126 -10.83 15.73 9.96
CA HIS A 126 -11.59 15.31 8.78
C HIS A 126 -10.79 14.32 7.93
N TYR A 127 -11.44 13.67 6.97
CA TYR A 127 -10.78 12.72 6.07
C TYR A 127 -9.57 13.34 5.34
N TYR A 128 -9.64 14.61 4.95
CA TYR A 128 -8.53 15.34 4.33
C TYR A 128 -7.37 15.69 5.28
N ASP A 129 -7.48 15.36 6.56
CA ASP A 129 -6.39 15.50 7.54
C ASP A 129 -5.64 14.19 7.80
N LEU A 130 -6.14 13.06 7.27
CA LEU A 130 -5.59 11.73 7.59
C LEU A 130 -4.22 11.46 6.96
N TYR A 131 -3.86 12.16 5.90
CA TYR A 131 -2.55 12.07 5.25
C TYR A 131 -1.64 13.25 5.58
N ALA A 132 -2.13 14.25 6.34
CA ALA A 132 -1.32 15.39 6.75
C ALA A 132 -0.06 14.92 7.51
N PRO A 133 1.15 15.36 7.11
CA PRO A 133 2.37 14.94 7.78
C PRO A 133 2.42 15.44 9.22
N LEU A 134 2.79 14.55 10.15
CA LEU A 134 2.92 14.87 11.58
C LEU A 134 4.26 15.53 11.91
N THR A 135 5.24 15.42 11.01
CA THR A 135 6.56 16.02 11.13
C THR A 135 6.81 16.93 9.94
N SER A 136 7.11 18.21 10.22
CA SER A 136 7.48 19.17 9.18
C SER A 136 9.00 19.16 8.97
N GLY A 137 9.44 19.31 7.71
CA GLY A 137 10.83 19.56 7.37
C GLY A 137 11.74 18.33 7.31
N ILE A 138 11.19 17.11 7.38
CA ILE A 138 11.94 15.89 7.11
C ILE A 138 11.72 15.55 5.63
N THR A 139 12.67 15.92 4.80
CA THR A 139 12.68 15.68 3.34
C THR A 139 13.92 14.91 2.97
N ASP A 140 14.19 13.81 3.70
CA ASP A 140 15.34 12.96 3.34
C ASP A 140 15.07 12.34 1.97
N THR A 141 16.08 12.38 1.13
CA THR A 141 16.08 11.70 -0.16
C THR A 141 17.15 10.65 -0.17
N TYR A 142 16.83 9.50 -0.72
CA TYR A 142 17.72 8.34 -0.81
C TYR A 142 17.96 8.02 -2.28
N SER A 143 19.21 7.91 -2.69
CA SER A 143 19.53 7.35 -4.01
C SER A 143 19.09 5.89 -4.08
N TYR A 144 18.95 5.36 -5.28
CA TYR A 144 18.58 3.96 -5.44
C TYR A 144 19.64 3.01 -4.86
N GLU A 145 20.93 3.37 -4.98
CA GLU A 145 22.06 2.63 -4.41
C GLU A 145 22.06 2.66 -2.87
N GLU A 146 21.61 3.75 -2.27
CA GLU A 146 21.39 3.81 -0.81
C GLU A 146 20.23 2.92 -0.40
N ALA A 147 19.13 2.93 -1.14
CA ALA A 147 17.97 2.08 -0.88
C ALA A 147 18.36 0.59 -0.98
N GLN A 148 19.15 0.19 -1.97
CA GLN A 148 19.65 -1.18 -2.08
C GLN A 148 20.42 -1.60 -0.82
N ARG A 149 21.35 -0.76 -0.34
CA ARG A 149 22.10 -1.04 0.89
C ARG A 149 21.19 -1.13 2.11
N MET A 150 20.21 -0.23 2.23
CA MET A 150 19.25 -0.25 3.33
C MET A 150 18.43 -1.53 3.34
N VAL A 151 17.99 -2.01 2.17
CA VAL A 151 17.24 -3.26 2.05
C VAL A 151 18.13 -4.47 2.39
N LEU A 152 19.34 -4.56 1.85
CA LEU A 152 20.28 -5.65 2.15
C LEU A 152 20.62 -5.73 3.65
N ASP A 153 20.88 -4.59 4.26
CA ASP A 153 21.13 -4.51 5.70
C ASP A 153 19.90 -4.94 6.51
N ALA A 154 18.70 -4.52 6.09
CA ALA A 154 17.47 -4.82 6.79
C ALA A 154 17.12 -6.32 6.78
N VAL A 155 17.37 -7.01 5.67
CA VAL A 155 17.05 -8.43 5.53
C VAL A 155 18.15 -9.36 6.05
N ALA A 156 19.25 -8.82 6.56
CA ALA A 156 20.36 -9.63 7.11
C ALA A 156 19.94 -10.66 8.18
N PRO A 157 18.95 -10.38 9.06
CA PRO A 157 18.45 -11.39 10.02
C PRO A 157 17.83 -12.64 9.37
N LEU A 158 17.40 -12.58 8.09
CA LEU A 158 16.86 -13.71 7.35
C LEU A 158 17.94 -14.70 6.87
N GLY A 159 19.21 -14.38 7.08
CA GLY A 159 20.33 -15.25 6.81
C GLY A 159 21.03 -14.95 5.48
N LYS A 160 22.24 -15.52 5.38
CA LYS A 160 23.18 -15.23 4.28
C LYS A 160 22.58 -15.56 2.90
N GLU A 161 21.93 -16.70 2.74
CA GLU A 161 21.34 -17.13 1.48
C GLU A 161 20.26 -16.17 0.99
N TYR A 162 19.46 -15.61 1.90
CA TYR A 162 18.43 -14.64 1.55
C TYR A 162 19.08 -13.33 1.05
N VAL A 163 20.08 -12.84 1.76
CA VAL A 163 20.83 -11.62 1.38
C VAL A 163 21.52 -11.79 0.02
N GLU A 164 22.15 -12.93 -0.23
CA GLU A 164 22.81 -13.22 -1.51
C GLU A 164 21.82 -13.21 -2.69
N ARG A 165 20.61 -13.76 -2.53
CA ARG A 165 19.58 -13.70 -3.56
C ARG A 165 19.03 -12.28 -3.77
N VAL A 166 18.88 -11.50 -2.70
CA VAL A 166 18.51 -10.08 -2.83
C VAL A 166 19.59 -9.30 -3.58
N GLN A 167 20.86 -9.55 -3.28
CA GLN A 167 21.97 -8.95 -4.00
C GLN A 167 21.96 -9.37 -5.48
N GLU A 168 21.74 -10.64 -5.76
CA GLU A 168 21.60 -11.16 -7.13
C GLU A 168 20.49 -10.45 -7.90
N ALA A 169 19.33 -10.21 -7.26
CA ALA A 169 18.22 -9.49 -7.89
C ALA A 169 18.62 -8.05 -8.28
N PHE A 170 19.45 -7.40 -7.51
CA PHE A 170 19.98 -6.09 -7.86
C PHE A 170 21.03 -6.16 -8.99
N ASP A 171 21.97 -7.10 -8.91
CA ASP A 171 23.05 -7.26 -9.90
C ASP A 171 22.52 -7.66 -11.26
N GLN A 172 21.51 -8.54 -11.30
CA GLN A 172 20.85 -9.02 -12.53
C GLN A 172 19.72 -8.10 -12.99
N LYS A 173 19.49 -6.96 -12.32
CA LYS A 173 18.52 -5.92 -12.73
C LYS A 173 17.09 -6.44 -12.85
N TRP A 174 16.59 -7.14 -11.84
CA TRP A 174 15.21 -7.58 -11.81
C TRP A 174 14.20 -6.43 -11.64
N ILE A 175 14.69 -5.19 -11.42
CA ILE A 175 13.85 -4.05 -11.04
C ILE A 175 13.80 -3.01 -12.16
N ASP A 176 12.61 -2.70 -12.65
CA ASP A 176 12.32 -1.52 -13.48
C ASP A 176 12.02 -0.35 -12.52
N VAL A 177 13.02 0.49 -12.29
CA VAL A 177 13.14 1.37 -11.13
C VAL A 177 12.34 2.67 -11.26
N TYR A 178 12.61 3.45 -12.33
CA TYR A 178 12.21 4.85 -12.39
C TYR A 178 10.88 5.08 -13.10
N PRO A 179 10.12 6.13 -12.70
CA PRO A 179 8.95 6.55 -13.46
C PRO A 179 9.34 7.01 -14.87
N ASN A 180 8.47 6.74 -15.83
CA ASN A 180 8.59 7.25 -17.18
C ASN A 180 7.22 7.45 -17.83
N LYS A 181 7.19 8.13 -18.98
CA LYS A 181 5.94 8.41 -19.67
C LYS A 181 5.24 7.11 -20.09
N GLY A 182 3.99 6.96 -19.68
CA GLY A 182 3.16 5.79 -19.98
C GLY A 182 3.31 4.63 -19.00
N LYS A 183 4.22 4.71 -18.03
CA LYS A 183 4.34 3.73 -16.94
C LYS A 183 3.23 3.94 -15.92
N GLU A 184 2.49 2.89 -15.62
CA GLU A 184 1.42 2.94 -14.62
C GLU A 184 1.95 3.22 -13.22
N THR A 185 1.15 3.86 -12.40
CA THR A 185 1.46 4.13 -10.98
C THR A 185 1.55 2.85 -10.15
N GLY A 186 2.06 2.97 -8.92
CA GLY A 186 2.23 1.83 -8.00
C GLY A 186 3.45 0.97 -8.31
N ALA A 187 3.55 -0.15 -7.61
CA ALA A 187 4.59 -1.16 -7.76
C ALA A 187 3.96 -2.55 -7.75
N PHE A 188 4.66 -3.52 -8.28
CA PHE A 188 4.34 -4.94 -8.15
C PHE A 188 5.56 -5.81 -8.45
N SER A 189 5.57 -7.02 -7.91
CA SER A 189 6.46 -8.10 -8.31
C SER A 189 5.68 -9.18 -9.05
N ALA A 190 6.21 -9.66 -10.15
CA ALA A 190 5.64 -10.76 -10.92
C ALA A 190 6.75 -11.66 -11.46
N GLY A 191 6.43 -12.93 -11.66
CA GLY A 191 7.36 -13.89 -12.25
C GLY A 191 6.62 -15.06 -12.89
N THR A 192 7.31 -15.80 -13.72
CA THR A 192 6.86 -17.09 -14.25
C THR A 192 7.77 -18.18 -13.72
N TYR A 193 7.34 -19.44 -13.83
CA TYR A 193 8.05 -20.59 -13.24
C TYR A 193 9.51 -20.71 -13.70
N ASP A 194 9.77 -20.47 -14.99
CA ASP A 194 11.08 -20.63 -15.59
C ASP A 194 11.87 -19.31 -15.74
N SER A 195 11.43 -18.23 -15.06
CA SER A 195 12.12 -16.94 -15.12
C SER A 195 12.35 -16.35 -13.74
N ASN A 196 13.34 -15.46 -13.64
CA ASN A 196 13.47 -14.62 -12.46
C ASN A 196 12.26 -13.70 -12.31
N PRO A 197 11.82 -13.41 -11.07
CA PRO A 197 10.83 -12.39 -10.83
C PRO A 197 11.27 -11.01 -11.32
N VAL A 198 10.31 -10.20 -11.74
CA VAL A 198 10.54 -8.81 -12.17
C VAL A 198 9.74 -7.88 -11.26
N ILE A 199 10.39 -6.87 -10.72
CA ILE A 199 9.76 -5.80 -9.98
C ILE A 199 9.57 -4.61 -10.91
N LYS A 200 8.33 -4.11 -10.98
CA LYS A 200 8.02 -2.80 -11.55
C LYS A 200 7.77 -1.83 -10.41
N MET A 201 8.44 -0.69 -10.38
CA MET A 201 8.18 0.36 -9.40
C MET A 201 8.34 1.77 -10.01
N ASN A 202 8.00 2.79 -9.24
CA ASN A 202 8.18 4.19 -9.57
C ASN A 202 8.99 4.87 -8.46
N TYR A 203 10.29 4.61 -8.42
CA TYR A 203 11.18 5.10 -7.37
C TYR A 203 11.35 6.62 -7.44
N THR A 204 11.05 7.31 -6.34
CA THR A 204 11.10 8.78 -6.25
C THR A 204 12.09 9.29 -5.19
N GLY A 205 12.89 8.40 -4.60
CA GLY A 205 13.90 8.75 -3.60
C GLY A 205 13.34 9.00 -2.19
N THR A 206 12.07 8.77 -1.95
CA THR A 206 11.46 8.90 -0.62
C THR A 206 11.66 7.65 0.22
N LEU A 207 11.51 7.76 1.54
CA LEU A 207 11.51 6.59 2.43
C LEU A 207 10.38 5.61 2.07
N ASP A 208 9.24 6.11 1.60
CA ASP A 208 8.15 5.28 1.08
C ASP A 208 8.60 4.44 -0.12
N SER A 209 9.40 5.03 -1.03
CA SER A 209 9.99 4.28 -2.16
C SER A 209 10.99 3.21 -1.69
N VAL A 210 11.73 3.45 -0.61
CA VAL A 210 12.64 2.45 -0.01
C VAL A 210 11.82 1.30 0.62
N SER A 211 10.75 1.63 1.33
CA SER A 211 9.82 0.65 1.92
C SER A 211 9.16 -0.20 0.83
N THR A 212 8.71 0.45 -0.25
CA THR A 212 8.15 -0.24 -1.43
C THR A 212 9.18 -1.21 -2.06
N LEU A 213 10.45 -0.80 -2.18
CA LEU A 213 11.50 -1.68 -2.70
C LEU A 213 11.69 -2.91 -1.80
N ALA A 214 11.70 -2.74 -0.48
CA ALA A 214 11.77 -3.85 0.48
C ALA A 214 10.57 -4.79 0.37
N HIS A 215 9.37 -4.23 0.22
CA HIS A 215 8.10 -4.94 0.05
C HIS A 215 8.12 -5.82 -1.21
N GLU A 216 8.37 -5.21 -2.37
CA GLU A 216 8.38 -5.92 -3.65
C GLU A 216 9.50 -6.97 -3.72
N MET A 217 10.62 -6.69 -3.06
CA MET A 217 11.70 -7.67 -2.92
C MET A 217 11.24 -8.89 -2.10
N GLY A 218 10.40 -8.70 -1.08
CA GLY A 218 9.78 -9.79 -0.32
C GLY A 218 8.92 -10.68 -1.22
N HIS A 219 8.08 -10.12 -2.06
CA HIS A 219 7.32 -10.87 -3.06
C HIS A 219 8.22 -11.61 -4.04
N SER A 220 9.26 -10.94 -4.55
CA SER A 220 10.22 -11.56 -5.47
C SER A 220 10.92 -12.76 -4.85
N GLN A 221 11.37 -12.66 -3.60
CA GLN A 221 12.00 -13.77 -2.89
C GLN A 221 11.02 -14.92 -2.65
N HIS A 222 9.77 -14.62 -2.29
CA HIS A 222 8.71 -15.63 -2.13
C HIS A 222 8.45 -16.38 -3.44
N THR A 223 8.27 -15.66 -4.54
CA THR A 223 8.06 -16.23 -5.88
C THR A 223 9.27 -17.08 -6.31
N TRP A 224 10.48 -16.55 -6.13
CA TRP A 224 11.70 -17.27 -6.48
C TRP A 224 11.84 -18.58 -5.71
N LEU A 225 11.65 -18.53 -4.38
CA LEU A 225 11.70 -19.73 -3.52
C LEU A 225 10.64 -20.75 -3.90
N THR A 226 9.41 -20.29 -4.15
CA THR A 226 8.33 -21.18 -4.57
C THR A 226 8.69 -21.91 -5.87
N ASN A 227 9.16 -21.17 -6.88
CA ASN A 227 9.50 -21.73 -8.19
C ASN A 227 10.68 -22.72 -8.13
N HIS A 228 11.61 -22.53 -7.19
CA HIS A 228 12.79 -23.38 -7.06
C HIS A 228 12.60 -24.57 -6.12
N THR A 229 11.55 -24.56 -5.26
CA THR A 229 11.31 -25.61 -4.27
C THR A 229 10.06 -26.44 -4.55
N GLN A 230 9.14 -25.93 -5.38
CA GLN A 230 7.90 -26.60 -5.73
C GLN A 230 7.90 -26.99 -7.20
N PRO A 231 7.26 -28.11 -7.59
CA PRO A 231 7.03 -28.42 -9.00
C PRO A 231 6.04 -27.41 -9.61
N PHE A 232 6.06 -27.28 -10.92
CA PHE A 232 5.23 -26.31 -11.67
C PHE A 232 3.76 -26.28 -11.22
N GLN A 233 3.15 -27.43 -10.93
CA GLN A 233 1.75 -27.54 -10.51
C GLN A 233 1.46 -26.84 -9.17
N TYR A 234 2.49 -26.57 -8.37
CA TYR A 234 2.40 -25.93 -7.04
C TYR A 234 3.23 -24.66 -6.95
N SER A 235 3.58 -24.06 -8.08
CA SER A 235 4.41 -22.86 -8.13
C SER A 235 3.67 -21.57 -7.75
N GLU A 236 2.34 -21.60 -7.72
CA GLU A 236 1.55 -20.47 -7.26
C GLU A 236 1.18 -20.63 -5.78
N TYR A 237 1.54 -19.63 -4.98
CA TYR A 237 1.08 -19.57 -3.60
C TYR A 237 -0.27 -18.83 -3.52
N THR A 238 -1.06 -19.12 -2.48
CA THR A 238 -2.38 -18.51 -2.32
C THR A 238 -2.26 -17.03 -1.96
N MET A 239 -3.28 -16.24 -2.33
CA MET A 239 -3.37 -14.83 -1.99
C MET A 239 -3.30 -14.59 -0.46
N PHE A 240 -3.80 -15.53 0.33
CA PHE A 240 -3.81 -15.45 1.79
C PHE A 240 -2.43 -15.29 2.43
N VAL A 241 -1.38 -15.86 1.82
CA VAL A 241 0.00 -15.78 2.34
C VAL A 241 0.89 -14.83 1.53
N ALA A 242 0.35 -14.21 0.49
CA ALA A 242 1.12 -13.39 -0.43
C ALA A 242 1.88 -12.25 0.26
N GLU A 243 1.26 -11.60 1.24
CA GLU A 243 1.84 -10.44 1.93
C GLU A 243 2.73 -10.79 3.14
N VAL A 244 2.95 -12.07 3.43
CA VAL A 244 3.79 -12.46 4.59
C VAL A 244 5.23 -12.04 4.37
N ALA A 245 5.81 -12.38 3.22
CA ALA A 245 7.21 -12.07 2.92
C ALA A 245 7.44 -10.56 2.74
N SER A 246 6.53 -9.89 2.03
CA SER A 246 6.60 -8.45 1.78
C SER A 246 6.56 -7.63 3.07
N THR A 247 5.58 -7.90 3.93
CA THR A 247 5.42 -7.18 5.20
C THR A 247 6.52 -7.53 6.23
N VAL A 248 7.09 -8.74 6.20
CA VAL A 248 8.27 -9.06 7.02
C VAL A 248 9.45 -8.19 6.62
N ASN A 249 9.74 -8.06 5.33
CA ASN A 249 10.83 -7.19 4.86
C ASN A 249 10.63 -5.72 5.27
N GLU A 250 9.40 -5.21 5.13
CA GLU A 250 9.09 -3.83 5.59
C GLU A 250 9.33 -3.65 7.10
N ASN A 251 8.87 -4.62 7.91
CA ASN A 251 9.06 -4.55 9.35
C ASN A 251 10.54 -4.60 9.73
N LEU A 252 11.34 -5.46 9.11
CA LEU A 252 12.78 -5.52 9.32
C LEU A 252 13.47 -4.20 8.94
N LEU A 253 13.04 -3.56 7.84
CA LEU A 253 13.55 -2.25 7.44
C LEU A 253 13.24 -1.18 8.49
N ILE A 254 12.01 -1.10 8.98
CA ILE A 254 11.61 -0.11 9.98
C ILE A 254 12.33 -0.36 11.31
N ASP A 255 12.45 -1.60 11.75
CA ASP A 255 13.16 -1.97 12.98
C ASP A 255 14.63 -1.53 12.91
N GLN A 256 15.33 -1.85 11.82
CA GLN A 256 16.71 -1.44 11.60
C GLN A 256 16.88 0.08 11.60
N LEU A 257 15.98 0.80 10.92
CA LEU A 257 16.01 2.26 10.87
C LEU A 257 15.78 2.86 12.26
N LEU A 258 14.87 2.32 13.05
CA LEU A 258 14.60 2.75 14.42
C LEU A 258 15.77 2.46 15.38
N GLU A 259 16.53 1.39 15.18
CA GLU A 259 17.74 1.09 15.96
C GLU A 259 18.85 2.09 15.71
N LYS A 260 19.04 2.51 14.46
CA LYS A 260 20.12 3.42 14.03
C LYS A 260 19.77 4.89 14.26
N GLU A 261 18.49 5.26 14.23
CA GLU A 261 18.06 6.66 14.30
C GLU A 261 18.04 7.17 15.75
N THR A 262 18.73 8.27 16.01
CA THR A 262 18.83 8.91 17.33
C THR A 262 18.06 10.24 17.42
N ASP A 263 17.75 10.88 16.29
CA ASP A 263 16.96 12.12 16.29
C ASP A 263 15.48 11.81 16.62
N PRO A 264 14.94 12.39 17.70
CA PRO A 264 13.56 12.15 18.11
C PRO A 264 12.52 12.51 17.05
N ARG A 265 12.78 13.50 16.18
CA ARG A 265 11.87 13.90 15.11
C ARG A 265 11.83 12.87 13.98
N ARG A 266 13.01 12.37 13.59
CA ARG A 266 13.10 11.30 12.58
C ARG A 266 12.53 9.99 13.11
N ARG A 267 12.79 9.64 14.38
CA ARG A 267 12.14 8.51 15.04
C ARG A 267 10.62 8.62 15.02
N LEU A 268 10.09 9.82 15.29
CA LEU A 268 8.64 10.06 15.21
C LEU A 268 8.10 9.84 13.79
N ALA A 269 8.83 10.29 12.76
CA ALA A 269 8.44 10.06 11.36
C ALA A 269 8.41 8.57 11.01
N LEU A 270 9.42 7.79 11.39
CA LEU A 270 9.49 6.34 11.20
C LEU A 270 8.33 5.63 11.92
N LEU A 271 8.09 5.95 13.19
CA LEU A 271 6.97 5.39 13.96
C LEU A 271 5.62 5.74 13.36
N ASN A 272 5.47 6.98 12.85
CA ASN A 272 4.25 7.37 12.16
C ASN A 272 4.05 6.57 10.88
N GLN A 273 5.06 6.37 10.06
CA GLN A 273 4.99 5.55 8.85
C GLN A 273 4.59 4.11 9.20
N TYR A 274 5.16 3.53 10.23
CA TYR A 274 4.80 2.20 10.72
C TYR A 274 3.32 2.10 11.13
N LEU A 275 2.82 3.08 11.89
CA LEU A 275 1.41 3.14 12.29
C LEU A 275 0.46 3.39 11.11
N GLU A 276 0.88 4.19 10.11
CA GLU A 276 0.13 4.37 8.85
C GLU A 276 0.03 3.07 8.06
N GLY A 277 1.06 2.22 8.09
CA GLY A 277 1.02 0.87 7.54
C GLY A 277 -0.13 0.05 8.15
N PHE A 278 -0.23 -0.05 9.49
CA PHE A 278 -1.33 -0.75 10.16
C PHE A 278 -2.70 -0.13 9.84
N LYS A 279 -2.80 1.19 9.81
CA LYS A 279 -4.03 1.87 9.40
C LYS A 279 -4.46 1.46 8.00
N GLY A 280 -3.51 1.46 7.05
CA GLY A 280 -3.75 1.19 5.64
C GLY A 280 -4.02 -0.27 5.32
N THR A 281 -3.33 -1.20 6.00
CA THR A 281 -3.41 -2.63 5.71
C THR A 281 -4.44 -3.36 6.57
N VAL A 282 -4.43 -3.18 7.89
CA VAL A 282 -5.33 -3.90 8.78
C VAL A 282 -6.69 -3.23 8.88
N TYR A 283 -6.73 -1.98 9.38
CA TYR A 283 -8.00 -1.32 9.66
C TYR A 283 -8.78 -0.97 8.39
N ARG A 284 -8.15 -0.31 7.43
CA ARG A 284 -8.79 0.12 6.19
C ARG A 284 -9.25 -1.05 5.32
N GLN A 285 -8.46 -2.12 5.22
CA GLN A 285 -8.80 -3.27 4.37
C GLN A 285 -9.90 -4.14 4.99
N THR A 286 -10.06 -4.11 6.32
CA THR A 286 -11.12 -4.86 6.99
C THR A 286 -12.47 -4.13 6.95
N MET A 287 -12.49 -2.79 6.82
CA MET A 287 -13.71 -1.98 6.74
C MET A 287 -14.26 -1.88 5.33
#